data_8610d7af731758e7389c60aa9932355e
#
_entry.id   8610d7af731758e7389c60aa9932355e
#
_cell.length_a   1.000
_cell.length_b   1.000
_cell.length_c   1.000
_cell.angle_alpha   90.00
_cell.angle_beta   90.00
_cell.angle_gamma   90.00
#
_symmetry.space_group_name_H-M   'P 1'
#
loop_
_entity.id
_entity.type
_entity.pdbx_description
1 polymer ?
#
loop_
_entity_poly.entity_id
_entity_poly.type
_entity_poly.pdbx_seq_one_letter_code
_entity_poly.pdbx_strand_id
1 'polypeptide(L)'
;MALIAPLSKYKRNTYFIWMALCVSFAAYCVYDGYFNDDFIKKHTGADGKANSTLVFNQKSPPFLVGVAVLLGAYLFVISKKGIVAEDNTITINGKIKIAYDSIQKIDKTDFDSKGRFTLTYRGPDGKETNRRISERDYDNLRAILDHLVAKIS
;
A
#
# COMPACT_ATOMS: atom_id res chain seq x y z
N MET A 1 26.16 -11.43 2.82
CA MET A 1 25.08 -11.27 3.82
C MET A 1 23.95 -10.51 3.15
N ALA A 2 22.72 -11.08 3.10
CA ALA A 2 21.62 -10.43 2.41
C ALA A 2 21.04 -9.29 3.24
N LEU A 3 20.88 -8.10 2.65
CA LEU A 3 20.17 -6.98 3.25
C LEU A 3 18.72 -6.99 2.80
N ILE A 4 17.80 -6.74 3.76
CA ILE A 4 16.36 -6.80 3.50
C ILE A 4 15.73 -5.44 3.79
N ALA A 5 14.93 -4.97 2.82
CA ALA A 5 14.04 -3.82 2.96
C ALA A 5 12.59 -4.33 2.85
N PRO A 6 11.90 -4.55 3.98
CA PRO A 6 10.51 -5.02 3.99
C PRO A 6 9.54 -3.93 3.54
N LEU A 7 8.27 -4.29 3.35
CA LEU A 7 7.19 -3.32 3.12
C LEU A 7 7.18 -2.26 4.23
N SER A 8 7.12 -0.98 3.85
CA SER A 8 7.24 0.12 4.80
C SER A 8 6.10 0.13 5.83
N LYS A 9 6.45 0.52 7.05
CA LYS A 9 5.48 0.76 8.14
C LYS A 9 4.46 1.82 7.74
N TYR A 10 4.91 2.86 7.02
CA TYR A 10 4.03 3.91 6.52
C TYR A 10 2.93 3.33 5.62
N LYS A 11 3.30 2.53 4.63
CA LYS A 11 2.34 1.91 3.70
C LYS A 11 1.38 0.97 4.44
N ARG A 12 1.90 0.13 5.32
CA ARG A 12 1.11 -0.78 6.15
C ARG A 12 0.10 -0.03 7.02
N ASN A 13 0.54 1.03 7.71
CA ASN A 13 -0.33 1.83 8.58
C ASN A 13 -1.41 2.56 7.77
N THR A 14 -1.11 3.04 6.56
CA THR A 14 -2.09 3.66 5.68
C THR A 14 -3.26 2.71 5.38
N TYR A 15 -2.98 1.44 5.07
CA TYR A 15 -4.06 0.44 4.87
C TYR A 15 -4.85 0.18 6.14
N PHE A 16 -4.21 0.10 7.31
CA PHE A 16 -4.92 -0.06 8.59
C PHE A 16 -5.85 1.12 8.88
N ILE A 17 -5.42 2.35 8.59
CA ILE A 17 -6.26 3.55 8.75
C ILE A 17 -7.49 3.48 7.84
N TRP A 18 -7.31 3.12 6.57
CA TRP A 18 -8.44 2.99 5.63
C TRP A 18 -9.42 1.88 6.05
N MET A 19 -8.91 0.73 6.52
CA MET A 19 -9.76 -0.34 7.05
C MET A 19 -10.55 0.13 8.28
N ALA A 20 -9.89 0.83 9.22
CA ALA A 20 -10.54 1.36 10.42
C ALA A 20 -11.62 2.38 10.06
N LEU A 21 -11.38 3.27 9.09
CA LEU A 21 -12.39 4.23 8.60
C LEU A 21 -13.60 3.51 7.99
N CYS A 22 -13.38 2.49 7.16
CA CYS A 22 -14.48 1.72 6.56
C CYS A 22 -15.33 1.03 7.64
N VAL A 23 -14.70 0.40 8.63
CA VAL A 23 -15.40 -0.31 9.71
C VAL A 23 -16.15 0.68 10.62
N SER A 24 -15.51 1.79 11.00
CA SER A 24 -16.14 2.82 11.84
C SER A 24 -17.34 3.45 11.15
N PHE A 25 -17.22 3.73 9.84
CA PHE A 25 -18.33 4.27 9.07
C PHE A 25 -19.45 3.25 8.87
N ALA A 26 -19.14 1.98 8.69
CA ALA A 26 -20.14 0.90 8.66
C ALA A 26 -20.89 0.81 9.99
N ALA A 27 -20.19 0.86 11.13
CA ALA A 27 -20.82 0.85 12.46
C ALA A 27 -21.74 2.06 12.67
N TYR A 28 -21.30 3.26 12.24
CA TYR A 28 -22.13 4.46 12.26
C TYR A 28 -23.41 4.29 11.42
N CYS A 29 -23.30 3.79 10.19
CA CYS A 29 -24.46 3.53 9.33
C CYS A 29 -25.42 2.49 9.94
N VAL A 30 -24.90 1.44 10.58
CA VAL A 30 -25.73 0.45 11.29
C VAL A 30 -26.48 1.11 12.44
N TYR A 31 -25.79 1.92 13.24
CA TYR A 31 -26.42 2.61 14.38
C TYR A 31 -27.57 3.50 13.89
N ASP A 32 -27.33 4.39 12.94
CA ASP A 32 -28.37 5.30 12.42
C ASP A 32 -29.47 4.56 11.64
N GLY A 33 -29.10 3.51 10.92
CA GLY A 33 -30.05 2.77 10.08
C GLY A 33 -30.98 1.83 10.84
N TYR A 34 -30.60 1.36 12.06
CA TYR A 34 -31.34 0.33 12.78
C TYR A 34 -31.58 0.60 14.26
N PHE A 35 -30.82 1.47 14.92
CA PHE A 35 -30.90 1.68 16.37
C PHE A 35 -31.24 3.12 16.77
N ASN A 36 -31.10 4.08 15.87
CA ASN A 36 -31.40 5.49 16.13
C ASN A 36 -32.83 5.80 15.69
N ASP A 37 -33.80 5.63 16.61
CA ASP A 37 -35.24 5.85 16.34
C ASP A 37 -35.53 7.26 15.80
N ASP A 38 -34.83 8.29 16.28
CA ASP A 38 -35.05 9.68 15.85
C ASP A 38 -34.58 9.86 14.40
N PHE A 39 -33.46 9.25 14.06
CA PHE A 39 -32.94 9.26 12.69
C PHE A 39 -33.89 8.50 11.74
N ILE A 40 -34.33 7.31 12.15
CA ILE A 40 -35.26 6.47 11.37
C ILE A 40 -36.57 7.22 11.13
N LYS A 41 -37.20 7.80 12.17
CA LYS A 41 -38.44 8.58 12.06
C LYS A 41 -38.26 9.79 11.13
N LYS A 42 -37.15 10.55 11.26
CA LYS A 42 -36.85 11.72 10.43
C LYS A 42 -36.71 11.35 8.95
N HIS A 43 -36.20 10.16 8.65
CA HIS A 43 -35.91 9.69 7.30
C HIS A 43 -36.90 8.67 6.76
N THR A 44 -38.04 8.51 7.46
CA THR A 44 -39.22 7.75 7.00
C THR A 44 -40.31 8.74 6.59
N GLY A 45 -40.79 8.64 5.36
CA GLY A 45 -41.86 9.49 4.85
C GLY A 45 -43.21 9.20 5.48
N ALA A 46 -44.20 10.09 5.27
CA ALA A 46 -45.59 9.91 5.75
C ALA A 46 -46.25 8.65 5.18
N ASP A 47 -45.75 8.13 4.08
CA ASP A 47 -46.16 6.88 3.43
C ASP A 47 -45.50 5.63 4.05
N GLY A 48 -44.70 5.79 5.12
CA GLY A 48 -43.99 4.72 5.79
C GLY A 48 -42.77 4.21 5.06
N LYS A 49 -42.35 4.86 3.96
CA LYS A 49 -41.17 4.46 3.16
C LYS A 49 -39.93 5.17 3.60
N ALA A 50 -38.82 4.42 3.66
CA ALA A 50 -37.50 4.96 3.90
C ALA A 50 -37.05 5.84 2.72
N ASN A 51 -36.50 7.02 3.01
CA ASN A 51 -35.86 7.85 1.99
C ASN A 51 -34.47 7.30 1.62
N SER A 52 -33.81 7.92 0.62
CA SER A 52 -32.51 7.48 0.12
C SER A 52 -31.41 7.45 1.20
N THR A 53 -31.47 8.35 2.18
CA THR A 53 -30.49 8.42 3.28
C THR A 53 -30.64 7.22 4.22
N LEU A 54 -31.87 6.88 4.63
CA LEU A 54 -32.11 5.72 5.48
C LEU A 54 -31.77 4.42 4.75
N VAL A 55 -32.16 4.29 3.47
CA VAL A 55 -31.81 3.14 2.62
C VAL A 55 -30.31 2.99 2.49
N PHE A 56 -29.57 4.11 2.32
CA PHE A 56 -28.10 4.08 2.28
C PHE A 56 -27.53 3.53 3.59
N ASN A 57 -27.95 4.07 4.75
CA ASN A 57 -27.44 3.62 6.05
C ASN A 57 -27.76 2.15 6.33
N GLN A 58 -28.88 1.64 5.85
CA GLN A 58 -29.25 0.23 6.01
C GLN A 58 -28.51 -0.71 5.06
N LYS A 59 -28.19 -0.27 3.84
CA LYS A 59 -27.61 -1.15 2.80
C LYS A 59 -26.11 -1.01 2.61
N SER A 60 -25.49 0.12 2.98
CA SER A 60 -24.04 0.33 2.79
C SER A 60 -23.13 -0.47 3.71
N PRO A 61 -23.48 -0.84 4.97
CA PRO A 61 -22.57 -1.52 5.88
C PRO A 61 -21.89 -2.78 5.30
N PRO A 62 -22.62 -3.73 4.66
CA PRO A 62 -21.98 -4.93 4.12
C PRO A 62 -20.96 -4.60 3.02
N PHE A 63 -21.18 -3.57 2.22
CA PHE A 63 -20.23 -3.13 1.20
C PHE A 63 -18.97 -2.51 1.82
N LEU A 64 -19.14 -1.67 2.85
CA LEU A 64 -18.01 -1.06 3.57
C LEU A 64 -17.14 -2.12 4.27
N VAL A 65 -17.75 -3.10 4.91
CA VAL A 65 -17.06 -4.25 5.50
C VAL A 65 -16.36 -5.06 4.41
N GLY A 66 -17.03 -5.30 3.27
CA GLY A 66 -16.42 -5.97 2.12
C GLY A 66 -15.17 -5.26 1.62
N VAL A 67 -15.20 -3.93 1.49
CA VAL A 67 -14.02 -3.12 1.13
C VAL A 67 -12.91 -3.27 2.16
N ALA A 68 -13.22 -3.22 3.47
CA ALA A 68 -12.23 -3.40 4.53
C ALA A 68 -11.57 -4.79 4.46
N VAL A 69 -12.32 -5.85 4.20
CA VAL A 69 -11.81 -7.21 4.02
C VAL A 69 -10.89 -7.30 2.79
N LEU A 70 -11.27 -6.70 1.66
CA LEU A 70 -10.44 -6.66 0.45
C LEU A 70 -9.13 -5.90 0.67
N LEU A 71 -9.15 -4.77 1.39
CA LEU A 71 -7.95 -4.03 1.77
C LEU A 71 -7.04 -4.88 2.68
N GLY A 72 -7.61 -5.62 3.63
CA GLY A 72 -6.87 -6.53 4.50
C GLY A 72 -6.22 -7.68 3.74
N ALA A 73 -6.96 -8.32 2.84
CA ALA A 73 -6.45 -9.39 1.97
C ALA A 73 -5.32 -8.87 1.06
N TYR A 74 -5.49 -7.69 0.47
CA TYR A 74 -4.46 -7.05 -0.33
C TYR A 74 -3.21 -6.73 0.50
N LEU A 75 -3.37 -6.16 1.71
CA LEU A 75 -2.27 -5.89 2.62
C LEU A 75 -1.52 -7.18 2.98
N PHE A 76 -2.21 -8.27 3.24
CA PHE A 76 -1.60 -9.58 3.51
C PHE A 76 -0.72 -10.05 2.35
N VAL A 77 -1.19 -9.91 1.11
CA VAL A 77 -0.41 -10.28 -0.08
C VAL A 77 0.82 -9.40 -0.26
N ILE A 78 0.68 -8.07 -0.09
CA ILE A 78 1.81 -7.16 -0.29
C ILE A 78 2.79 -7.14 0.88
N SER A 79 2.38 -7.52 2.09
CA SER A 79 3.26 -7.56 3.28
C SER A 79 4.42 -8.56 3.13
N LYS A 80 4.26 -9.56 2.27
CA LYS A 80 5.32 -10.53 1.92
C LYS A 80 6.31 -9.99 0.88
N LYS A 81 6.06 -8.81 0.31
CA LYS A 81 6.92 -8.18 -0.68
C LYS A 81 7.97 -7.31 0.02
N GLY A 82 9.15 -7.28 -0.57
CA GLY A 82 10.26 -6.49 -0.07
C GLY A 82 11.38 -6.44 -1.09
N ILE A 83 12.47 -5.80 -0.73
CA ILE A 83 13.71 -5.80 -1.50
C ILE A 83 14.72 -6.65 -0.73
N VAL A 84 15.40 -7.53 -1.45
CA VAL A 84 16.52 -8.33 -0.94
C VAL A 84 17.73 -8.01 -1.78
N ALA A 85 18.76 -7.42 -1.16
CA ALA A 85 20.06 -7.18 -1.79
C ALA A 85 21.02 -8.28 -1.31
N GLU A 86 21.44 -9.12 -2.23
CA GLU A 86 22.41 -10.19 -2.06
C GLU A 86 23.79 -9.72 -2.54
N ASP A 87 24.78 -10.60 -2.56
CA ASP A 87 26.16 -10.22 -2.92
C ASP A 87 26.31 -9.74 -4.37
N ASN A 88 25.53 -10.26 -5.31
CA ASN A 88 25.64 -9.96 -6.76
C ASN A 88 24.31 -9.52 -7.39
N THR A 89 23.22 -9.53 -6.65
CA THR A 89 21.87 -9.25 -7.20
C THR A 89 21.00 -8.52 -6.22
N ILE A 90 20.08 -7.71 -6.74
CA ILE A 90 18.96 -7.17 -5.99
C ILE A 90 17.66 -7.76 -6.51
N THR A 91 16.85 -8.28 -5.61
CA THR A 91 15.52 -8.84 -5.92
C THR A 91 14.44 -7.95 -5.37
N ILE A 92 13.55 -7.46 -6.22
CA ILE A 92 12.45 -6.57 -5.84
C ILE A 92 11.14 -7.34 -5.87
N ASN A 93 10.43 -7.38 -4.74
CA ASN A 93 9.12 -8.03 -4.55
C ASN A 93 9.12 -9.54 -4.90
N GLY A 94 10.28 -10.21 -4.82
CA GLY A 94 10.42 -11.61 -5.19
C GLY A 94 10.21 -11.93 -6.67
N LYS A 95 10.12 -10.90 -7.54
CA LYS A 95 9.81 -11.06 -8.96
C LYS A 95 10.89 -10.51 -9.89
N ILE A 96 11.40 -9.34 -9.58
CA ILE A 96 12.36 -8.63 -10.44
C ILE A 96 13.73 -8.85 -9.84
N LYS A 97 14.55 -9.67 -10.49
CA LYS A 97 15.94 -9.93 -10.12
C LYS A 97 16.85 -9.14 -11.07
N ILE A 98 17.67 -8.26 -10.50
CA ILE A 98 18.58 -7.38 -11.23
C ILE A 98 20.00 -7.73 -10.77
N ALA A 99 20.85 -8.13 -11.70
CA ALA A 99 22.27 -8.32 -11.42
C ALA A 99 22.99 -6.97 -11.32
N TYR A 100 23.95 -6.85 -10.44
CA TYR A 100 24.65 -5.57 -10.23
C TYR A 100 25.44 -5.10 -11.45
N ASP A 101 25.98 -6.05 -12.23
CA ASP A 101 26.67 -5.77 -13.49
C ASP A 101 25.75 -5.23 -14.60
N SER A 102 24.45 -5.46 -14.49
CA SER A 102 23.45 -4.91 -15.41
C SER A 102 23.02 -3.48 -15.05
N ILE A 103 23.36 -2.99 -13.85
CA ILE A 103 22.99 -1.64 -13.39
C ILE A 103 23.95 -0.63 -14.05
N GLN A 104 23.40 0.31 -14.79
CA GLN A 104 24.14 1.34 -15.51
C GLN A 104 24.26 2.63 -14.70
N LYS A 105 23.23 2.94 -13.90
CA LYS A 105 23.16 4.19 -13.11
C LYS A 105 22.31 4.03 -11.87
N ILE A 106 22.75 4.64 -10.78
CA ILE A 106 21.97 4.87 -9.57
C ILE A 106 21.80 6.38 -9.41
N ASP A 107 20.56 6.85 -9.62
CA ASP A 107 20.24 8.26 -9.40
C ASP A 107 19.67 8.42 -7.98
N LYS A 108 20.48 9.01 -7.10
CA LYS A 108 20.16 9.27 -5.68
C LYS A 108 19.84 10.75 -5.39
N THR A 109 19.72 11.59 -6.41
CA THR A 109 19.53 13.05 -6.27
C THR A 109 18.34 13.40 -5.37
N ASP A 110 17.25 12.64 -5.47
CA ASP A 110 16.02 12.84 -4.69
C ASP A 110 16.02 12.06 -3.35
N PHE A 111 17.11 11.35 -2.98
CA PHE A 111 17.05 10.45 -1.83
C PHE A 111 16.96 11.21 -0.51
N ASP A 112 17.82 12.16 -0.27
CA ASP A 112 17.84 12.92 1.00
C ASP A 112 16.63 13.85 1.14
N SER A 113 16.04 14.32 0.04
CA SER A 113 14.88 15.24 0.07
C SER A 113 13.56 14.54 0.03
N LYS A 114 13.43 13.41 -0.69
CA LYS A 114 12.15 12.73 -0.97
C LYS A 114 12.15 11.23 -0.64
N GLY A 115 13.26 10.70 -0.07
CA GLY A 115 13.38 9.30 0.30
C GLY A 115 13.24 8.34 -0.88
N ARG A 116 13.78 8.69 -2.06
CA ARG A 116 13.64 7.87 -3.26
C ARG A 116 14.90 7.92 -4.13
N PHE A 117 15.21 6.79 -4.76
CA PHE A 117 16.24 6.71 -5.78
C PHE A 117 15.75 5.93 -7.01
N THR A 118 16.43 6.06 -8.12
CA THR A 118 16.11 5.36 -9.35
C THR A 118 17.30 4.52 -9.80
N LEU A 119 17.03 3.23 -10.07
CA LEU A 119 17.96 2.32 -10.71
C LEU A 119 17.70 2.31 -12.21
N THR A 120 18.72 2.58 -13.00
CA THR A 120 18.72 2.36 -14.45
C THR A 120 19.52 1.10 -14.72
N TYR A 121 18.91 0.10 -15.32
CA TYR A 121 19.54 -1.18 -15.59
C TYR A 121 19.10 -1.73 -16.95
N ARG A 122 19.90 -2.63 -17.51
CA ARG A 122 19.59 -3.33 -18.75
C ARG A 122 18.79 -4.60 -18.41
N GLY A 123 17.57 -4.69 -18.94
CA GLY A 123 16.70 -5.84 -18.79
C GLY A 123 17.20 -7.05 -19.59
N PRO A 124 16.59 -8.24 -19.38
CA PRO A 124 16.94 -9.47 -20.13
C PRO A 124 16.72 -9.34 -21.64
N ASP A 125 15.85 -8.42 -22.06
CA ASP A 125 15.55 -8.08 -23.46
C ASP A 125 16.58 -7.08 -24.06
N GLY A 126 17.63 -6.72 -23.31
CA GLY A 126 18.65 -5.76 -23.71
C GLY A 126 18.20 -4.30 -23.63
N LYS A 127 16.94 -4.03 -23.24
CA LYS A 127 16.41 -2.66 -23.11
C LYS A 127 16.80 -2.04 -21.79
N GLU A 128 17.02 -0.73 -21.83
CA GLU A 128 17.21 0.07 -20.64
C GLU A 128 15.89 0.27 -19.91
N THR A 129 15.89 0.00 -18.61
CA THR A 129 14.71 0.09 -17.75
C THR A 129 15.02 0.93 -16.52
N ASN A 130 14.13 1.88 -16.22
CA ASN A 130 14.23 2.72 -15.04
C ASN A 130 13.28 2.21 -13.95
N ARG A 131 13.82 1.96 -12.75
CA ARG A 131 13.03 1.52 -11.59
C ARG A 131 13.20 2.49 -10.43
N ARG A 132 12.11 3.19 -10.10
CA ARG A 132 12.07 4.05 -8.90
C ARG A 132 11.77 3.19 -7.67
N ILE A 133 12.52 3.45 -6.59
CA ILE A 133 12.40 2.79 -5.29
C ILE A 133 12.25 3.89 -4.23
N SER A 134 11.30 3.75 -3.30
CA SER A 134 10.94 4.79 -2.35
C SER A 134 10.76 4.26 -0.92
N GLU A 135 11.16 5.05 0.08
CA GLU A 135 10.95 4.80 1.51
C GLU A 135 9.45 4.75 1.89
N ARG A 136 8.56 5.30 1.05
CA ARG A 136 7.11 5.11 1.22
C ARG A 136 6.69 3.67 0.98
N ASP A 137 7.44 2.93 0.16
CA ASP A 137 7.13 1.55 -0.18
C ASP A 137 7.90 0.53 0.66
N TYR A 138 9.15 0.85 1.04
CA TYR A 138 10.06 -0.07 1.73
C TYR A 138 10.80 0.62 2.86
N ASP A 139 10.91 -0.05 4.01
CA ASP A 139 11.77 0.38 5.12
C ASP A 139 13.25 0.03 4.86
N ASN A 140 14.16 0.63 5.62
CA ASN A 140 15.61 0.34 5.56
C ASN A 140 16.26 0.59 4.19
N LEU A 141 15.72 1.52 3.43
CA LEU A 141 16.13 1.72 2.04
C LEU A 141 17.52 2.38 1.92
N ARG A 142 17.93 3.17 2.92
CA ARG A 142 19.27 3.76 2.97
C ARG A 142 20.36 2.67 2.99
N ALA A 143 20.19 1.63 3.82
CA ALA A 143 21.16 0.53 3.87
C ALA A 143 21.25 -0.23 2.52
N ILE A 144 20.11 -0.38 1.82
CA ILE A 144 20.09 -0.96 0.46
C ILE A 144 20.86 -0.06 -0.52
N LEU A 145 20.60 1.25 -0.50
CA LEU A 145 21.28 2.20 -1.38
C LEU A 145 22.79 2.23 -1.15
N ASP A 146 23.23 2.31 0.11
CA ASP A 146 24.64 2.31 0.47
C ASP A 146 25.33 1.01 0.03
N HIS A 147 24.67 -0.13 0.21
CA HIS A 147 25.18 -1.42 -0.26
C HIS A 147 25.31 -1.46 -1.79
N LEU A 148 24.31 -0.99 -2.53
CA LEU A 148 24.37 -0.93 -4.00
C LEU A 148 25.50 -0.03 -4.49
N VAL A 149 25.64 1.16 -3.89
CA VAL A 149 26.72 2.08 -4.25
C VAL A 149 28.09 1.45 -4.00
N ALA A 150 28.28 0.79 -2.85
CA ALA A 150 29.54 0.12 -2.50
C ALA A 150 29.89 -1.06 -3.43
N LYS A 151 28.88 -1.70 -4.03
CA LYS A 151 29.10 -2.87 -4.94
C LYS A 151 29.29 -2.48 -6.40
N ILE A 152 28.84 -1.30 -6.81
CA ILE A 152 28.83 -0.83 -8.22
C ILE A 152 29.93 0.23 -8.45
N SER A 153 30.46 0.83 -7.36
CA SER A 153 31.66 1.74 -7.42
C SER A 153 32.93 0.91 -7.60
#